data_5a0a675ff66ec9855795f9f64db57e88
#
_entry.id   5a0a675ff66ec9855795f9f64db57e88
#
_cell.length_a   1.000
_cell.length_b   1.000
_cell.length_c   1.000
_cell.angle_alpha   90.00
_cell.angle_beta   90.00
_cell.angle_gamma   90.00
#
_symmetry.space_group_name_H-M   'P 1'
#
loop_
_entity.id
_entity.type
_entity.pdbx_description
1 polymer ?
#
loop_
_entity_poly.entity_id
_entity_poly.type
_entity_poly.pdbx_seq_one_letter_code
_entity_poly.pdbx_strand_id
1 'polypeptide(L)'
;MKRVALLISCIVTGVIIFAVSCKKDSVDPNLPVLKLHPVNVSGKTGQHVLDTLDIIAPYGVGKLLLSKSVNLVPDSAFGTQSVTPVSTGTNTYQYIFDYTYQPGEVDKLVGINYHFEDSKGNVAEKDLTVNTSASAAQIIYSHKWKLVSKLWTTVTPQQESEQDCEKDNIFSYNADSTMSVNYGADACTFDGFNIYDKWYVSDDEKTFTDIYHSVFNTQQITTEVYNIESLTKDKWVMDIAIDLSAFGLSDHEVFIYTYVAQ
;
A
#
# COMPACT_ATOMS: atom_id res chain seq x y z
N MET A 1 -61.20 -13.32 61.86
CA MET A 1 -59.82 -13.22 62.31
C MET A 1 -59.07 -14.45 61.76
N LYS A 2 -58.55 -14.36 60.59
CA LYS A 2 -57.88 -15.49 59.91
C LYS A 2 -56.35 -15.25 59.96
N ARG A 3 -55.63 -16.19 60.54
CA ARG A 3 -54.15 -16.23 60.59
C ARG A 3 -53.68 -16.78 59.27
N VAL A 4 -52.85 -16.00 58.59
CA VAL A 4 -52.10 -16.43 57.40
C VAL A 4 -50.75 -16.93 57.85
N ALA A 5 -50.49 -18.22 57.62
CA ALA A 5 -49.18 -18.82 57.86
C ALA A 5 -48.25 -18.51 56.66
N LEU A 6 -47.15 -17.93 56.98
CA LEU A 6 -46.06 -17.63 55.99
C LEU A 6 -45.16 -18.85 55.90
N LEU A 7 -45.26 -19.58 54.78
CA LEU A 7 -44.28 -20.65 54.41
C LEU A 7 -43.05 -20.01 53.78
N ILE A 8 -41.95 -20.05 54.51
CA ILE A 8 -40.62 -19.70 53.98
C ILE A 8 -40.07 -20.93 53.28
N SER A 9 -40.10 -20.90 51.95
CA SER A 9 -39.42 -21.90 51.12
C SER A 9 -37.99 -21.49 50.93
N CYS A 10 -37.04 -22.21 51.59
CA CYS A 10 -35.63 -22.09 51.32
C CYS A 10 -35.28 -22.70 49.97
N ILE A 11 -35.18 -21.88 48.96
CA ILE A 11 -34.59 -22.31 47.70
C ILE A 11 -33.05 -22.29 47.86
N VAL A 12 -32.48 -23.45 48.05
CA VAL A 12 -31.02 -23.66 47.96
C VAL A 12 -30.64 -23.64 46.51
N THR A 13 -30.25 -22.48 46.04
CA THR A 13 -29.70 -22.33 44.70
C THR A 13 -28.29 -22.86 44.70
N GLY A 14 -28.11 -24.11 44.27
CA GLY A 14 -26.79 -24.69 44.03
C GLY A 14 -26.08 -23.95 42.89
N VAL A 15 -25.13 -23.09 43.24
CA VAL A 15 -24.20 -22.51 42.29
C VAL A 15 -23.25 -23.62 41.81
N ILE A 16 -23.58 -24.22 40.66
CA ILE A 16 -22.69 -25.10 39.94
C ILE A 16 -21.60 -24.19 39.33
N ILE A 17 -20.48 -24.05 39.99
CA ILE A 17 -19.28 -23.44 39.43
C ILE A 17 -18.75 -24.42 38.39
N PHE A 18 -19.10 -24.18 37.12
CA PHE A 18 -18.37 -24.77 36.02
C PHE A 18 -16.95 -24.19 36.05
N ALA A 19 -16.04 -24.89 36.73
CA ALA A 19 -14.63 -24.70 36.50
C ALA A 19 -14.34 -25.13 35.06
N VAL A 20 -14.44 -24.17 34.15
CA VAL A 20 -13.86 -24.30 32.80
C VAL A 20 -12.36 -24.36 33.05
N SER A 21 -11.87 -25.55 33.30
CA SER A 21 -10.44 -25.86 33.27
C SER A 21 -10.01 -25.57 31.82
N CYS A 22 -9.42 -24.41 31.59
CA CYS A 22 -8.57 -24.23 30.41
C CYS A 22 -7.45 -25.27 30.57
N LYS A 23 -7.68 -26.47 30.03
CA LYS A 23 -6.60 -27.37 29.71
C LYS A 23 -5.70 -26.57 28.78
N LYS A 24 -4.52 -26.16 29.26
CA LYS A 24 -3.42 -25.74 28.43
C LYS A 24 -3.19 -26.94 27.51
N ASP A 25 -3.66 -26.85 26.27
CA ASP A 25 -3.43 -27.90 25.28
C ASP A 25 -1.92 -28.13 25.27
N SER A 26 -1.50 -29.27 25.80
CA SER A 26 -0.09 -29.67 25.74
C SER A 26 0.14 -29.98 24.27
N VAL A 27 0.82 -29.03 23.57
CA VAL A 27 1.27 -29.27 22.21
C VAL A 27 2.05 -30.57 22.21
N ASP A 28 1.63 -31.55 21.44
CA ASP A 28 2.37 -32.81 21.29
C ASP A 28 3.77 -32.48 20.78
N PRO A 29 4.83 -32.81 21.55
CA PRO A 29 6.20 -32.46 21.18
C PRO A 29 6.67 -33.18 19.90
N ASN A 30 5.90 -34.13 19.42
CA ASN A 30 6.19 -34.85 18.19
C ASN A 30 5.55 -34.24 16.94
N LEU A 31 4.69 -33.21 17.09
CA LEU A 31 4.09 -32.53 15.95
C LEU A 31 4.97 -31.37 15.47
N PRO A 32 4.96 -31.10 14.15
CA PRO A 32 5.66 -29.92 13.63
C PRO A 32 5.01 -28.63 14.09
N VAL A 33 5.83 -27.58 14.29
CA VAL A 33 5.38 -26.25 14.71
C VAL A 33 5.92 -25.21 13.74
N LEU A 34 5.02 -24.33 13.27
CA LEU A 34 5.33 -23.20 12.40
C LEU A 34 5.17 -21.89 13.17
N LYS A 35 6.17 -21.00 13.03
CA LYS A 35 6.15 -19.65 13.60
C LYS A 35 6.53 -18.64 12.54
N LEU A 36 5.68 -17.64 12.30
CA LEU A 36 5.95 -16.51 11.42
C LEU A 36 6.46 -15.31 12.21
N HIS A 37 7.41 -14.59 11.61
CA HIS A 37 8.00 -13.38 12.16
C HIS A 37 8.16 -12.30 11.09
N PRO A 38 7.13 -11.39 10.93
CA PRO A 38 5.84 -11.28 11.63
C PRO A 38 4.74 -12.16 11.05
N VAL A 39 3.52 -12.16 11.65
CA VAL A 39 2.31 -12.84 11.11
C VAL A 39 1.52 -11.98 10.14
N ASN A 40 1.83 -10.68 10.08
CA ASN A 40 1.22 -9.71 9.16
C ASN A 40 2.31 -8.83 8.61
N VAL A 41 2.29 -8.61 7.30
CA VAL A 41 3.18 -7.67 6.62
C VAL A 41 2.36 -6.61 5.91
N SER A 42 2.90 -5.39 5.83
CA SER A 42 2.24 -4.26 5.17
C SER A 42 3.26 -3.46 4.37
N GLY A 43 2.86 -3.03 3.19
CA GLY A 43 3.73 -2.23 2.33
C GLY A 43 2.97 -1.62 1.16
N LYS A 44 3.69 -0.83 0.37
CA LYS A 44 3.17 -0.20 -0.84
C LYS A 44 3.52 -1.02 -2.07
N THR A 45 2.71 -0.92 -3.10
CA THR A 45 2.96 -1.59 -4.38
C THR A 45 4.37 -1.34 -4.89
N GLY A 46 5.02 -2.42 -5.32
CA GLY A 46 6.41 -2.41 -5.79
C GLY A 46 7.47 -2.54 -4.69
N GLN A 47 7.13 -2.35 -3.41
CA GLN A 47 8.05 -2.60 -2.31
C GLN A 47 8.25 -4.11 -2.10
N HIS A 48 9.40 -4.47 -1.52
CA HIS A 48 9.72 -5.84 -1.11
C HIS A 48 9.62 -5.99 0.39
N VAL A 49 9.22 -7.18 0.83
CA VAL A 49 9.29 -7.61 2.22
C VAL A 49 9.88 -9.00 2.29
N LEU A 50 10.72 -9.21 3.29
CA LEU A 50 11.20 -10.54 3.67
C LEU A 50 10.46 -10.96 4.93
N ASP A 51 9.78 -12.10 4.87
CA ASP A 51 9.17 -12.73 6.03
C ASP A 51 9.88 -14.04 6.36
N THR A 52 9.93 -14.39 7.63
CA THR A 52 10.65 -15.56 8.12
C THR A 52 9.69 -16.56 8.75
N LEU A 53 9.68 -17.77 8.20
CA LEU A 53 9.01 -18.92 8.77
C LEU A 53 10.02 -19.80 9.50
N ASP A 54 9.93 -19.86 10.82
CA ASP A 54 10.66 -20.83 11.64
C ASP A 54 9.86 -22.12 11.76
N ILE A 55 10.54 -23.25 11.57
CA ILE A 55 9.94 -24.58 11.55
C ILE A 55 10.65 -25.45 12.58
N ILE A 56 9.89 -26.03 13.49
CA ILE A 56 10.36 -27.11 14.37
C ILE A 56 9.73 -28.40 13.84
N ALA A 57 10.54 -29.35 13.39
CA ALA A 57 10.10 -30.61 12.80
C ALA A 57 10.86 -31.80 13.41
N PRO A 58 10.34 -32.42 14.48
CA PRO A 58 11.02 -33.53 15.19
C PRO A 58 11.41 -34.70 14.30
N TYR A 59 10.66 -34.92 13.22
CA TYR A 59 10.91 -36.00 12.27
C TYR A 59 11.53 -35.53 10.94
N GLY A 60 12.03 -34.27 10.91
CA GLY A 60 12.61 -33.69 9.70
C GLY A 60 11.58 -33.17 8.69
N VAL A 61 12.05 -32.68 7.55
CA VAL A 61 11.22 -32.06 6.51
C VAL A 61 10.77 -33.14 5.51
N GLY A 62 9.47 -33.25 5.29
CA GLY A 62 8.87 -33.96 4.17
C GLY A 62 8.66 -33.02 2.99
N LYS A 63 7.78 -32.01 3.15
CA LYS A 63 7.53 -30.97 2.15
C LYS A 63 7.07 -29.67 2.80
N LEU A 64 7.33 -28.56 2.13
CA LEU A 64 6.74 -27.24 2.43
C LEU A 64 6.12 -26.71 1.14
N LEU A 65 4.80 -26.42 1.20
CA LEU A 65 4.04 -25.88 0.11
C LEU A 65 3.53 -24.49 0.47
N LEU A 66 3.60 -23.59 -0.49
CA LEU A 66 3.02 -22.25 -0.39
C LEU A 66 1.86 -22.10 -1.37
N SER A 67 0.77 -21.55 -0.91
CA SER A 67 -0.34 -21.11 -1.76
C SER A 67 -0.78 -19.71 -1.39
N LYS A 68 -1.39 -19.01 -2.35
CA LYS A 68 -1.88 -17.64 -2.15
C LYS A 68 -3.37 -17.57 -2.39
N SER A 69 -4.06 -16.76 -1.59
CA SER A 69 -5.46 -16.39 -1.80
C SER A 69 -5.62 -14.88 -1.80
N VAL A 70 -6.55 -14.38 -2.64
CA VAL A 70 -6.94 -12.98 -2.70
C VAL A 70 -8.45 -12.91 -2.48
N ASN A 71 -8.90 -12.19 -1.45
CA ASN A 71 -10.28 -12.16 -1.00
C ASN A 71 -10.85 -13.57 -0.79
N LEU A 72 -10.07 -14.45 -0.17
CA LEU A 72 -10.39 -15.86 0.12
C LEU A 72 -10.54 -16.75 -1.13
N VAL A 73 -10.23 -16.24 -2.32
CA VAL A 73 -10.22 -17.03 -3.56
C VAL A 73 -8.78 -17.45 -3.88
N PRO A 74 -8.50 -18.72 -4.14
CA PRO A 74 -7.16 -19.16 -4.54
C PRO A 74 -6.64 -18.39 -5.76
N ASP A 75 -5.40 -17.88 -5.66
CA ASP A 75 -4.72 -17.21 -6.77
C ASP A 75 -4.11 -18.27 -7.70
N SER A 76 -4.79 -18.53 -8.82
CA SER A 76 -4.33 -19.53 -9.79
C SER A 76 -3.03 -19.16 -10.50
N ALA A 77 -2.71 -17.86 -10.58
CA ALA A 77 -1.44 -17.39 -11.17
C ALA A 77 -0.25 -17.66 -10.25
N PHE A 78 -0.45 -17.54 -8.93
CA PHE A 78 0.54 -17.92 -7.94
C PHE A 78 0.69 -19.44 -7.85
N GLY A 79 -0.43 -20.15 -7.94
CA GLY A 79 -0.51 -21.61 -7.86
C GLY A 79 -0.10 -22.15 -6.49
N THR A 80 0.41 -23.40 -6.50
CA THR A 80 1.04 -24.01 -5.31
C THR A 80 2.52 -24.21 -5.59
N GLN A 81 3.36 -23.64 -4.76
CA GLN A 81 4.81 -23.68 -4.90
C GLN A 81 5.39 -24.64 -3.86
N SER A 82 6.29 -25.53 -4.31
CA SER A 82 7.07 -26.39 -3.40
C SER A 82 8.41 -25.71 -3.14
N VAL A 83 8.72 -25.49 -1.86
CA VAL A 83 9.93 -24.79 -1.43
C VAL A 83 10.71 -25.63 -0.42
N THR A 84 12.00 -25.37 -0.29
CA THR A 84 12.89 -26.11 0.60
C THR A 84 13.38 -25.20 1.73
N PRO A 85 13.01 -25.46 2.98
CA PRO A 85 13.55 -24.72 4.12
C PRO A 85 15.01 -25.13 4.40
N VAL A 86 15.79 -24.18 4.95
CA VAL A 86 17.20 -24.38 5.30
C VAL A 86 17.30 -24.85 6.75
N SER A 87 18.11 -25.87 7.01
CA SER A 87 18.38 -26.36 8.39
C SER A 87 19.17 -25.29 9.17
N THR A 88 18.70 -24.95 10.36
CA THR A 88 19.35 -24.02 11.31
C THR A 88 19.88 -24.72 12.57
N GLY A 89 19.58 -26.02 12.73
CA GLY A 89 19.99 -26.82 13.88
C GLY A 89 19.30 -28.18 13.89
N THR A 90 19.38 -28.88 15.02
CA THR A 90 18.72 -30.18 15.16
C THR A 90 17.21 -30.00 15.15
N ASN A 91 16.54 -30.57 14.14
CA ASN A 91 15.08 -30.53 13.98
C ASN A 91 14.52 -29.10 13.83
N THR A 92 15.37 -28.12 13.53
CA THR A 92 14.97 -26.72 13.30
C THR A 92 15.36 -26.28 11.90
N TYR A 93 14.43 -25.58 11.25
CA TYR A 93 14.58 -25.12 9.87
C TYR A 93 14.00 -23.72 9.76
N GLN A 94 14.41 -23.02 8.70
CA GLN A 94 13.92 -21.69 8.37
C GLN A 94 13.64 -21.58 6.87
N TYR A 95 12.57 -20.89 6.53
CA TYR A 95 12.29 -20.47 5.19
C TYR A 95 12.10 -18.95 5.15
N ILE A 96 12.80 -18.27 4.25
CA ILE A 96 12.65 -16.84 4.02
C ILE A 96 11.77 -16.67 2.78
N PHE A 97 10.63 -16.04 2.98
CA PHE A 97 9.69 -15.68 1.92
C PHE A 97 9.96 -14.26 1.48
N ASP A 98 10.36 -14.10 0.21
CA ASP A 98 10.55 -12.80 -0.44
C ASP A 98 9.28 -12.48 -1.23
N TYR A 99 8.66 -11.35 -0.91
CA TYR A 99 7.42 -10.96 -1.50
C TYR A 99 7.45 -9.51 -1.99
N THR A 100 6.98 -9.30 -3.24
CA THR A 100 6.76 -7.96 -3.80
C THR A 100 5.28 -7.65 -3.75
N TYR A 101 4.90 -6.54 -3.11
CA TYR A 101 3.51 -6.07 -3.05
C TYR A 101 2.98 -5.74 -4.44
N GLN A 102 1.87 -6.38 -4.84
CA GLN A 102 1.35 -6.30 -6.21
C GLN A 102 0.27 -5.22 -6.35
N PRO A 103 0.24 -4.46 -7.47
CA PRO A 103 -0.80 -3.44 -7.72
C PRO A 103 -2.22 -4.00 -7.68
N GLY A 104 -2.41 -5.24 -8.15
CA GLY A 104 -3.70 -5.92 -8.15
C GLY A 104 -4.23 -6.34 -6.79
N GLU A 105 -3.46 -6.14 -5.71
CA GLU A 105 -3.78 -6.55 -4.34
C GLU A 105 -4.16 -5.38 -3.43
N VAL A 106 -4.09 -4.16 -3.93
CA VAL A 106 -4.45 -2.96 -3.17
C VAL A 106 -5.90 -3.07 -2.66
N ASP A 107 -6.09 -2.78 -1.38
CA ASP A 107 -7.37 -2.86 -0.68
C ASP A 107 -8.02 -4.27 -0.68
N LYS A 108 -7.25 -5.34 -0.90
CA LYS A 108 -7.72 -6.72 -0.85
C LYS A 108 -7.14 -7.48 0.34
N LEU A 109 -7.89 -8.45 0.82
CA LEU A 109 -7.39 -9.42 1.80
C LEU A 109 -6.53 -10.45 1.07
N VAL A 110 -5.22 -10.42 1.31
CA VAL A 110 -4.27 -11.38 0.74
C VAL A 110 -3.71 -12.27 1.84
N GLY A 111 -3.76 -13.57 1.63
CA GLY A 111 -3.21 -14.59 2.52
C GLY A 111 -2.21 -15.48 1.81
N ILE A 112 -1.07 -15.74 2.43
CA ILE A 112 -0.12 -16.78 2.01
C ILE A 112 -0.23 -17.91 3.02
N ASN A 113 -0.66 -19.08 2.57
CA ASN A 113 -0.72 -20.27 3.41
C ASN A 113 0.57 -21.08 3.24
N TYR A 114 1.18 -21.43 4.38
CA TYR A 114 2.29 -22.36 4.50
C TYR A 114 1.76 -23.70 4.98
N HIS A 115 1.79 -24.69 4.11
CA HIS A 115 1.42 -26.08 4.43
C HIS A 115 2.70 -26.91 4.54
N PHE A 116 3.03 -27.32 5.75
CA PHE A 116 4.21 -28.11 6.06
C PHE A 116 3.81 -29.55 6.40
N GLU A 117 4.54 -30.53 5.86
CA GLU A 117 4.42 -31.94 6.21
C GLU A 117 5.80 -32.47 6.57
N ASP A 118 5.92 -33.11 7.73
CA ASP A 118 7.15 -33.77 8.13
C ASP A 118 7.37 -35.11 7.43
N SER A 119 8.53 -35.75 7.67
CA SER A 119 8.86 -37.03 7.02
C SER A 119 7.98 -38.22 7.44
N LYS A 120 7.11 -38.03 8.47
CA LYS A 120 6.13 -39.04 8.91
C LYS A 120 4.71 -38.71 8.47
N GLY A 121 4.50 -37.58 7.75
CA GLY A 121 3.19 -37.16 7.29
C GLY A 121 2.40 -36.34 8.31
N ASN A 122 3.01 -35.89 9.42
CA ASN A 122 2.34 -34.95 10.31
C ASN A 122 2.32 -33.56 9.67
N VAL A 123 1.17 -32.87 9.77
CA VAL A 123 0.91 -31.61 9.08
C VAL A 123 0.86 -30.44 10.08
N ALA A 124 1.41 -29.30 9.70
CA ALA A 124 1.19 -28.02 10.31
C ALA A 124 0.92 -26.95 9.25
N GLU A 125 0.02 -26.01 9.59
CA GLU A 125 -0.32 -24.90 8.68
C GLU A 125 -0.16 -23.56 9.39
N LYS A 126 0.17 -22.54 8.61
CA LYS A 126 0.27 -21.16 9.08
C LYS A 126 -0.05 -20.18 7.96
N ASP A 127 -0.78 -19.13 8.30
CA ASP A 127 -1.13 -18.07 7.36
C ASP A 127 -0.36 -16.79 7.67
N LEU A 128 0.20 -16.17 6.62
CA LEU A 128 0.71 -14.81 6.61
C LEU A 128 -0.34 -13.91 5.96
N THR A 129 -0.71 -12.83 6.65
CA THR A 129 -1.56 -11.80 6.06
C THR A 129 -0.69 -10.72 5.41
N VAL A 130 -1.01 -10.38 4.15
CA VAL A 130 -0.33 -9.33 3.38
C VAL A 130 -1.30 -8.19 3.14
N ASN A 131 -0.92 -6.97 3.54
CA ASN A 131 -1.69 -5.75 3.34
C ASN A 131 -0.94 -4.84 2.35
N THR A 132 -1.51 -4.68 1.16
CA THR A 132 -0.94 -3.86 0.10
C THR A 132 -1.68 -2.53 0.00
N SER A 133 -0.96 -1.42 0.06
CA SER A 133 -1.46 -0.07 -0.24
C SER A 133 -0.93 0.43 -1.58
N ALA A 134 -1.64 1.38 -2.19
CA ALA A 134 -1.16 2.02 -3.41
C ALA A 134 0.09 2.85 -3.13
N SER A 135 1.07 2.80 -4.05
CA SER A 135 2.17 3.77 -4.08
C SER A 135 1.68 5.12 -4.60
N ALA A 136 2.43 6.20 -4.33
CA ALA A 136 2.11 7.53 -4.87
C ALA A 136 2.04 7.49 -6.41
N ALA A 137 3.00 6.85 -7.06
CA ALA A 137 2.97 6.68 -8.51
C ALA A 137 1.70 5.95 -8.99
N GLN A 138 1.29 4.88 -8.29
CA GLN A 138 0.06 4.16 -8.63
C GLN A 138 -1.18 5.04 -8.50
N ILE A 139 -1.28 5.84 -7.44
CA ILE A 139 -2.39 6.78 -7.27
C ILE A 139 -2.41 7.76 -8.45
N ILE A 140 -1.25 8.33 -8.81
CA ILE A 140 -1.14 9.32 -9.89
C ILE A 140 -1.59 8.74 -11.23
N TYR A 141 -1.08 7.58 -11.64
CA TYR A 141 -1.43 7.03 -12.97
C TYR A 141 -2.79 6.32 -13.02
N SER A 142 -3.41 6.05 -11.87
CA SER A 142 -4.74 5.42 -11.84
C SER A 142 -5.90 6.38 -12.06
N HIS A 143 -5.63 7.69 -12.07
CA HIS A 143 -6.64 8.73 -12.21
C HIS A 143 -6.24 9.73 -13.30
N LYS A 144 -7.23 10.44 -13.81
CA LYS A 144 -7.02 11.69 -14.55
C LYS A 144 -7.12 12.84 -13.55
N TRP A 145 -6.31 13.85 -13.73
CA TRP A 145 -6.19 14.94 -12.79
C TRP A 145 -6.58 16.26 -13.42
N LYS A 146 -7.46 17.00 -12.76
CA LYS A 146 -7.86 18.34 -13.12
C LYS A 146 -7.20 19.34 -12.18
N LEU A 147 -6.48 20.32 -12.72
CA LEU A 147 -6.00 21.46 -11.95
C LEU A 147 -7.22 22.28 -11.50
N VAL A 148 -7.25 22.66 -10.21
CA VAL A 148 -8.35 23.46 -9.63
C VAL A 148 -7.85 24.66 -8.83
N SER A 149 -6.55 24.76 -8.62
CA SER A 149 -5.91 25.92 -7.99
C SER A 149 -4.42 25.91 -8.27
N LYS A 150 -3.87 27.11 -8.53
CA LYS A 150 -2.45 27.41 -8.65
C LYS A 150 -2.16 28.65 -7.79
N LEU A 151 -1.98 28.44 -6.48
CA LEU A 151 -1.86 29.49 -5.50
C LEU A 151 -0.42 30.00 -5.37
N TRP A 152 -0.19 31.26 -5.69
CA TRP A 152 1.09 31.95 -5.45
C TRP A 152 1.14 32.42 -4.00
N THR A 153 2.00 31.84 -3.18
CA THR A 153 1.98 31.98 -1.72
C THR A 153 2.96 33.01 -1.18
N THR A 154 4.00 33.36 -1.92
CA THR A 154 5.03 34.32 -1.50
C THR A 154 4.61 35.78 -1.66
N VAL A 155 3.50 36.07 -2.32
CA VAL A 155 2.92 37.41 -2.41
C VAL A 155 1.91 37.68 -1.29
N THR A 156 1.73 38.95 -0.96
CA THR A 156 0.78 39.36 0.10
C THR A 156 -0.23 40.38 -0.45
N PRO A 157 -1.55 40.07 -0.46
CA PRO A 157 -2.16 38.77 -0.12
C PRO A 157 -1.80 37.69 -1.11
N GLN A 158 -1.89 36.39 -0.71
CA GLN A 158 -1.74 35.26 -1.63
C GLN A 158 -2.70 35.38 -2.81
N GLN A 159 -2.26 34.95 -4.00
CA GLN A 159 -3.01 35.15 -5.23
C GLN A 159 -3.26 33.81 -5.93
N GLU A 160 -4.51 33.60 -6.36
CA GLU A 160 -4.81 32.54 -7.32
C GLU A 160 -4.23 32.95 -8.69
N SER A 161 -3.38 32.10 -9.25
CA SER A 161 -2.69 32.33 -10.51
C SER A 161 -3.13 31.38 -11.63
N GLU A 162 -4.10 30.47 -11.35
CA GLU A 162 -4.74 29.67 -12.37
C GLU A 162 -5.52 30.57 -13.34
N GLN A 163 -5.27 30.41 -14.64
CA GLN A 163 -5.99 31.16 -15.68
C GLN A 163 -7.30 30.46 -16.02
N ASP A 164 -8.28 31.22 -16.52
CA ASP A 164 -9.57 30.62 -16.90
C ASP A 164 -9.42 29.52 -17.96
N CYS A 165 -8.48 29.67 -18.90
CA CYS A 165 -8.17 28.67 -19.92
C CYS A 165 -7.42 27.43 -19.39
N GLU A 166 -6.91 27.44 -18.16
CA GLU A 166 -6.28 26.27 -17.52
C GLU A 166 -7.33 25.39 -16.80
N LYS A 167 -8.51 25.94 -16.54
CA LYS A 167 -9.53 25.30 -15.68
C LYS A 167 -10.17 24.04 -16.24
N ASP A 168 -10.08 23.80 -17.54
CA ASP A 168 -10.59 22.58 -18.17
C ASP A 168 -9.48 21.62 -18.61
N ASN A 169 -8.22 21.92 -18.25
CA ASN A 169 -7.07 21.06 -18.51
C ASN A 169 -7.15 19.77 -17.70
N ILE A 170 -6.97 18.65 -18.38
CA ILE A 170 -6.95 17.31 -17.79
C ILE A 170 -5.58 16.66 -18.03
N PHE A 171 -4.91 16.34 -16.97
CA PHE A 171 -3.62 15.67 -16.97
C PHE A 171 -3.81 14.16 -16.82
N SER A 172 -3.14 13.40 -17.66
CA SER A 172 -3.16 11.94 -17.66
C SER A 172 -1.74 11.41 -17.60
N TYR A 173 -1.45 10.62 -16.59
CA TYR A 173 -0.16 9.99 -16.34
C TYR A 173 -0.28 8.49 -16.59
N ASN A 174 0.73 7.87 -17.21
CA ASN A 174 0.71 6.45 -17.52
C ASN A 174 1.77 5.69 -16.70
N ALA A 175 1.54 4.42 -16.46
CA ALA A 175 2.46 3.56 -15.70
C ALA A 175 3.85 3.38 -16.35
N ASP A 176 3.98 3.68 -17.64
CA ASP A 176 5.24 3.68 -18.39
C ASP A 176 6.01 5.01 -18.30
N SER A 177 5.61 5.89 -17.38
CA SER A 177 6.16 7.23 -17.15
C SER A 177 5.86 8.24 -18.27
N THR A 178 5.02 7.93 -19.24
CA THR A 178 4.54 8.92 -20.21
C THR A 178 3.38 9.73 -19.63
N MET A 179 3.17 10.95 -20.13
CA MET A 179 2.01 11.74 -19.75
C MET A 179 1.44 12.52 -20.93
N SER A 180 0.22 12.99 -20.77
CA SER A 180 -0.45 13.85 -21.74
C SER A 180 -1.35 14.85 -21.05
N VAL A 181 -1.54 16.00 -21.68
CA VAL A 181 -2.49 17.04 -21.25
C VAL A 181 -3.55 17.19 -22.33
N ASN A 182 -4.81 17.12 -21.91
CA ASN A 182 -5.94 17.54 -22.73
C ASN A 182 -6.31 18.97 -22.30
N TYR A 183 -6.11 19.91 -23.20
CA TYR A 183 -6.30 21.35 -22.95
C TYR A 183 -7.78 21.79 -23.05
N GLY A 184 -8.72 20.85 -23.11
CA GLY A 184 -10.14 21.17 -23.08
C GLY A 184 -10.65 21.93 -24.30
N ALA A 185 -11.67 22.76 -24.08
CA ALA A 185 -12.29 23.59 -25.11
C ALA A 185 -11.68 25.00 -25.21
N ASP A 186 -11.14 25.49 -24.10
CA ASP A 186 -10.63 26.86 -23.94
C ASP A 186 -9.09 26.87 -23.77
N ALA A 187 -8.37 26.33 -24.76
CA ALA A 187 -6.92 26.26 -24.69
C ALA A 187 -6.25 27.64 -24.57
N CYS A 188 -5.26 27.74 -23.69
CA CYS A 188 -4.44 28.94 -23.53
C CYS A 188 -3.52 29.16 -24.75
N THR A 189 -3.05 30.39 -24.94
CA THR A 189 -2.20 30.79 -26.10
C THR A 189 -0.95 29.94 -26.27
N PHE A 190 -0.38 29.45 -25.15
CA PHE A 190 0.87 28.69 -25.12
C PHE A 190 0.67 27.18 -24.89
N ASP A 191 -0.56 26.70 -24.87
CA ASP A 191 -0.85 25.29 -24.71
C ASP A 191 -0.27 24.45 -25.86
N GLY A 192 0.25 23.29 -25.52
CA GLY A 192 0.91 22.41 -26.49
C GLY A 192 2.34 22.83 -26.89
N PHE A 193 2.88 23.93 -26.34
CA PHE A 193 4.27 24.32 -26.61
C PHE A 193 5.27 23.47 -25.82
N ASN A 194 4.86 22.88 -24.72
CA ASN A 194 5.63 21.93 -23.97
C ASN A 194 5.25 20.50 -24.36
N ILE A 195 6.25 19.72 -24.72
CA ILE A 195 6.15 18.29 -24.96
C ILE A 195 6.69 17.59 -23.73
N TYR A 196 5.81 16.89 -23.03
CA TYR A 196 6.16 16.16 -21.81
C TYR A 196 6.80 14.82 -22.19
N ASP A 197 8.04 14.63 -21.76
CA ASP A 197 8.84 13.45 -22.10
C ASP A 197 8.65 12.34 -21.08
N LYS A 198 8.66 12.72 -19.79
CA LYS A 198 8.63 11.73 -18.71
C LYS A 198 8.15 12.36 -17.39
N TRP A 199 7.57 11.51 -16.54
CA TRP A 199 7.31 11.81 -15.15
C TRP A 199 7.77 10.67 -14.23
N TYR A 200 8.04 10.97 -12.97
CA TYR A 200 8.29 9.97 -11.94
C TYR A 200 8.08 10.55 -10.53
N VAL A 201 7.94 9.64 -9.56
CA VAL A 201 7.91 9.94 -8.13
C VAL A 201 9.19 9.41 -7.50
N SER A 202 9.77 10.13 -6.54
CA SER A 202 10.94 9.66 -5.80
C SER A 202 10.64 8.40 -4.98
N ASP A 203 11.68 7.61 -4.65
CA ASP A 203 11.55 6.35 -3.89
C ASP A 203 10.92 6.57 -2.50
N ASP A 204 11.15 7.74 -1.89
CA ASP A 204 10.56 8.13 -0.60
C ASP A 204 9.16 8.74 -0.73
N GLU A 205 8.65 8.85 -1.96
CA GLU A 205 7.34 9.39 -2.34
C GLU A 205 7.10 10.84 -1.91
N LYS A 206 8.17 11.62 -1.71
CA LYS A 206 8.05 13.02 -1.30
C LYS A 206 8.09 14.01 -2.44
N THR A 207 8.63 13.61 -3.59
CA THR A 207 8.72 14.49 -4.75
C THR A 207 8.13 13.86 -5.99
N PHE A 208 7.52 14.70 -6.81
CA PHE A 208 7.06 14.42 -8.15
C PHE A 208 7.93 15.20 -9.13
N THR A 209 8.32 14.60 -10.23
CA THR A 209 9.17 15.23 -11.24
C THR A 209 8.53 15.13 -12.61
N ASP A 210 8.43 16.28 -13.30
CA ASP A 210 8.12 16.39 -14.72
C ASP A 210 9.35 16.73 -15.52
N ILE A 211 9.50 16.09 -16.67
CA ILE A 211 10.55 16.37 -17.66
C ILE A 211 9.88 16.67 -18.99
N TYR A 212 10.21 17.82 -19.56
CA TYR A 212 9.63 18.26 -20.82
C TYR A 212 10.63 19.11 -21.63
N HIS A 213 10.30 19.34 -22.89
CA HIS A 213 11.00 20.30 -23.76
C HIS A 213 10.00 21.14 -24.55
N SER A 214 10.46 22.29 -25.01
CA SER A 214 9.65 23.14 -25.90
C SER A 214 9.66 22.60 -27.32
N VAL A 215 8.53 22.69 -28.04
CA VAL A 215 8.45 22.42 -29.50
C VAL A 215 9.41 23.26 -30.32
N PHE A 216 9.82 24.44 -29.83
CA PHE A 216 10.75 25.35 -30.48
C PHE A 216 12.22 25.06 -30.22
N ASN A 217 12.54 24.29 -29.17
CA ASN A 217 13.89 23.93 -28.78
C ASN A 217 13.92 22.55 -28.12
N THR A 218 13.93 21.52 -28.93
CA THR A 218 13.91 20.13 -28.47
C THR A 218 15.21 19.68 -27.80
N GLN A 219 16.29 20.48 -27.85
CA GLN A 219 17.55 20.17 -27.20
C GLN A 219 17.62 20.70 -25.75
N GLN A 220 16.72 21.63 -25.41
CA GLN A 220 16.65 22.19 -24.06
C GLN A 220 15.61 21.43 -23.24
N ILE A 221 16.09 20.51 -22.42
CA ILE A 221 15.26 19.76 -21.49
C ILE A 221 15.04 20.59 -20.22
N THR A 222 13.81 20.72 -19.82
CA THR A 222 13.40 21.31 -18.53
C THR A 222 12.98 20.19 -17.60
N THR A 223 13.42 20.30 -16.35
CA THR A 223 13.03 19.38 -15.27
C THR A 223 12.45 20.21 -14.15
N GLU A 224 11.22 19.92 -13.78
CA GLU A 224 10.55 20.52 -12.64
C GLU A 224 10.35 19.48 -11.54
N VAL A 225 10.72 19.85 -10.32
CA VAL A 225 10.61 18.99 -9.15
C VAL A 225 9.67 19.64 -8.15
N TYR A 226 8.58 18.97 -7.87
CA TYR A 226 7.54 19.39 -6.94
C TYR A 226 7.63 18.59 -5.65
N ASN A 227 7.40 19.23 -4.50
CA ASN A 227 7.19 18.53 -3.24
C ASN A 227 5.73 18.06 -3.18
N ILE A 228 5.52 16.81 -2.82
CA ILE A 228 4.18 16.25 -2.61
C ILE A 228 3.74 16.58 -1.18
N GLU A 229 2.87 17.57 -1.05
CA GLU A 229 2.29 17.97 0.24
C GLU A 229 1.24 16.96 0.74
N SER A 230 0.39 16.52 -0.18
CA SER A 230 -0.58 15.45 0.08
C SER A 230 -1.05 14.79 -1.21
N LEU A 231 -1.30 13.47 -1.13
CA LEU A 231 -1.81 12.69 -2.26
C LEU A 231 -2.80 11.64 -1.73
N THR A 232 -4.02 11.71 -2.27
CA THR A 232 -5.09 10.73 -2.05
C THR A 232 -5.68 10.30 -3.38
N LYS A 233 -6.63 9.37 -3.38
CA LYS A 233 -7.35 8.96 -4.61
C LYS A 233 -8.19 10.10 -5.23
N ASP A 234 -8.55 11.11 -4.43
CA ASP A 234 -9.45 12.19 -4.86
C ASP A 234 -8.75 13.52 -5.07
N LYS A 235 -7.64 13.76 -4.37
CA LYS A 235 -6.96 15.05 -4.32
C LYS A 235 -5.45 14.89 -4.27
N TRP A 236 -4.76 15.74 -5.02
CA TRP A 236 -3.32 15.86 -5.05
C TRP A 236 -2.89 17.31 -4.88
N VAL A 237 -2.03 17.57 -3.90
CA VAL A 237 -1.46 18.89 -3.61
C VAL A 237 0.05 18.80 -3.65
N MET A 238 0.67 19.69 -4.39
CA MET A 238 2.12 19.79 -4.49
C MET A 238 2.56 21.25 -4.59
N ASP A 239 3.78 21.55 -4.20
CA ASP A 239 4.39 22.87 -4.33
C ASP A 239 5.68 22.82 -5.12
N ILE A 240 6.03 23.98 -5.68
CA ILE A 240 7.31 24.21 -6.35
C ILE A 240 7.78 25.63 -6.04
N ALA A 241 9.09 25.79 -5.84
CA ALA A 241 9.75 27.10 -5.83
C ALA A 241 10.33 27.40 -7.22
N ILE A 242 9.99 28.57 -7.75
CA ILE A 242 10.42 29.02 -9.09
C ILE A 242 11.24 30.29 -8.94
N ASP A 243 12.39 30.36 -9.65
CA ASP A 243 13.18 31.59 -9.77
C ASP A 243 12.53 32.54 -10.78
N LEU A 244 11.96 33.62 -10.28
CA LEU A 244 11.41 34.71 -11.08
C LEU A 244 12.23 36.01 -11.02
N SER A 245 13.50 35.93 -10.63
CA SER A 245 14.42 37.08 -10.53
C SER A 245 14.60 37.81 -11.86
N ALA A 246 14.54 37.11 -12.98
CA ALA A 246 14.57 37.70 -14.33
C ALA A 246 13.37 38.65 -14.62
N PHE A 247 12.29 38.50 -13.85
CA PHE A 247 11.09 39.36 -13.92
C PHE A 247 11.04 40.40 -12.81
N GLY A 248 12.13 40.56 -12.03
CA GLY A 248 12.24 41.52 -10.92
C GLY A 248 11.55 41.05 -9.64
N LEU A 249 11.24 39.75 -9.54
CA LEU A 249 10.68 39.11 -8.34
C LEU A 249 11.79 38.37 -7.58
N SER A 250 11.41 37.52 -6.61
CA SER A 250 12.37 36.70 -5.86
C SER A 250 12.90 35.52 -6.71
N ASP A 251 14.05 35.01 -6.33
CA ASP A 251 14.61 33.74 -6.84
C ASP A 251 13.94 32.50 -6.18
N HIS A 252 12.96 32.73 -5.29
CA HIS A 252 12.24 31.69 -4.55
C HIS A 252 10.75 32.02 -4.41
N GLU A 253 10.05 32.04 -5.54
CA GLU A 253 8.60 32.23 -5.56
C GLU A 253 7.89 30.88 -5.48
N VAL A 254 7.01 30.70 -4.47
CA VAL A 254 6.38 29.42 -4.17
C VAL A 254 4.96 29.39 -4.70
N PHE A 255 4.67 28.34 -5.48
CA PHE A 255 3.36 28.03 -6.03
C PHE A 255 2.86 26.69 -5.50
N ILE A 256 1.62 26.65 -5.01
CA ILE A 256 0.93 25.43 -4.61
C ILE A 256 -0.09 25.07 -5.68
N TYR A 257 0.06 23.86 -6.22
CA TYR A 257 -0.87 23.28 -7.19
C TYR A 257 -1.81 22.31 -6.50
N THR A 258 -3.10 22.47 -6.77
CA THR A 258 -4.12 21.54 -6.28
C THR A 258 -4.84 20.90 -7.45
N TYR A 259 -4.81 19.57 -7.49
CA TYR A 259 -5.52 18.76 -8.46
C TYR A 259 -6.63 17.96 -7.79
N VAL A 260 -7.68 17.66 -8.54
CA VAL A 260 -8.75 16.72 -8.16
C VAL A 260 -8.87 15.61 -9.20
N ALA A 261 -9.18 14.39 -8.74
CA ALA A 261 -9.41 13.26 -9.62
C ALA A 261 -10.71 13.44 -10.42
N GLN A 262 -10.69 12.93 -11.68
CA GLN A 262 -11.82 12.98 -12.63
C GLN A 262 -12.34 11.58 -12.93
#